data_d99331d8195d1658e5c4a42632bd0fcd
#
_entry.id   d99331d8195d1658e5c4a42632bd0fcd
#
_cell.length_a   1.000
_cell.length_b   1.000
_cell.length_c   1.000
_cell.angle_alpha   90.00
_cell.angle_beta   90.00
_cell.angle_gamma   90.00
#
_symmetry.space_group_name_H-M   'P 1'
#
loop_
_entity.id
_entity.type
_entity.pdbx_description
1 polymer ?
#
loop_
_entity_poly.entity_id
_entity_poly.type
_entity_poly.pdbx_seq_one_letter_code
_entity_poly.pdbx_strand_id
1 'polypeptide(L)'
;MSRTKVWVVVAIALCVAAGVGSRLLRPPASPQPIVVHAKGPFLDDRLRGVLLAELQPIALTNCELKRFGEANDGGYVLCANLLGSVQAGYSYGISGYDGWGCQVSRELKIKVHQYDCFELDEPVCPGGTTIFHAECVAGEPSTVDDRLFDTPEHQIARNGDARRQLVVKIDVEGAEWDTFLETPDSVFDQIDQLAIEFHGANRQRYADAIAKLKRHFYVANLHFNNYSCTAGLEPFPAWAYEVLLVSKRLGVPDPSGKRPDLSAVNAPNNPKAPDCQ
;
A
#
# COMPACT_ATOMS: atom_id res chain seq x y z
N MET A 1 31.38 -22.36 -28.59
CA MET A 1 30.51 -22.12 -27.45
C MET A 1 29.58 -20.97 -27.83
N SER A 2 28.34 -21.30 -28.21
CA SER A 2 27.37 -20.38 -28.80
C SER A 2 26.48 -19.78 -27.70
N ARG A 3 26.43 -18.46 -27.63
CA ARG A 3 25.48 -17.73 -26.75
C ARG A 3 24.22 -17.46 -27.55
N THR A 4 23.14 -18.13 -27.22
CA THR A 4 21.82 -17.90 -27.80
C THR A 4 21.20 -16.65 -27.15
N LYS A 5 21.06 -15.57 -27.92
CA LYS A 5 20.29 -14.37 -27.51
C LYS A 5 18.82 -14.62 -27.82
N VAL A 6 17.98 -14.59 -26.83
CA VAL A 6 16.51 -14.60 -27.00
C VAL A 6 16.07 -13.15 -27.23
N TRP A 7 15.49 -12.86 -28.40
CA TRP A 7 14.86 -11.59 -28.74
C TRP A 7 13.37 -11.67 -28.42
N VAL A 8 12.87 -10.76 -27.61
CA VAL A 8 11.43 -10.54 -27.44
C VAL A 8 11.01 -9.47 -28.44
N VAL A 9 10.17 -9.85 -29.40
CA VAL A 9 9.58 -8.94 -30.39
C VAL A 9 8.34 -8.30 -29.79
N VAL A 10 8.40 -6.99 -29.57
CA VAL A 10 7.22 -6.16 -29.23
C VAL A 10 6.57 -5.71 -30.53
N ALA A 11 5.37 -6.18 -30.81
CA ALA A 11 4.58 -5.73 -31.95
C ALA A 11 3.80 -4.46 -31.57
N ILE A 12 4.20 -3.32 -32.13
CA ILE A 12 3.45 -2.07 -32.05
C ILE A 12 2.47 -2.01 -33.24
N ALA A 13 1.19 -2.05 -32.94
CA ALA A 13 0.14 -1.80 -33.94
C ALA A 13 -0.25 -0.32 -33.90
N LEU A 14 0.11 0.42 -34.98
CA LEU A 14 -0.39 1.78 -35.23
C LEU A 14 -1.77 1.70 -35.91
N CYS A 15 -2.80 2.23 -35.27
CA CYS A 15 -4.06 2.56 -35.91
C CYS A 15 -4.22 4.08 -35.99
N VAL A 16 -4.32 4.59 -37.23
CA VAL A 16 -4.60 6.02 -37.53
C VAL A 16 -6.10 6.28 -37.47
N ALA A 17 -6.47 7.36 -36.78
CA ALA A 17 -7.83 7.76 -36.48
C ALA A 17 -8.48 8.60 -37.59
N ALA A 18 -9.81 8.51 -37.70
CA ALA A 18 -10.68 9.56 -38.22
C ALA A 18 -11.66 9.93 -37.12
N GLY A 19 -11.78 11.24 -36.85
CA GLY A 19 -12.50 11.74 -35.69
C GLY A 19 -14.01 11.71 -35.82
N VAL A 20 -14.68 11.37 -34.74
CA VAL A 20 -16.01 11.86 -34.34
C VAL A 20 -16.02 11.85 -32.81
N GLY A 21 -16.42 12.98 -32.21
CA GLY A 21 -16.38 13.15 -30.75
C GLY A 21 -17.33 12.20 -30.02
N SER A 22 -16.70 11.27 -29.30
CA SER A 22 -17.34 10.46 -28.28
C SER A 22 -16.46 10.58 -27.04
N ARG A 23 -17.06 10.88 -25.90
CA ARG A 23 -16.39 10.76 -24.61
C ARG A 23 -15.90 9.33 -24.48
N LEU A 24 -14.63 9.11 -24.76
CA LEU A 24 -13.99 7.82 -24.55
C LEU A 24 -13.93 7.57 -23.04
N LEU A 25 -14.74 6.64 -22.59
CA LEU A 25 -14.50 5.95 -21.31
C LEU A 25 -13.06 5.45 -21.35
N ARG A 26 -12.23 5.89 -20.41
CA ARG A 26 -10.89 5.33 -20.24
C ARG A 26 -11.06 3.81 -20.12
N PRO A 27 -10.32 3.01 -20.88
CA PRO A 27 -10.28 1.58 -20.61
C PRO A 27 -9.72 1.41 -19.18
N PRO A 28 -10.17 0.38 -18.45
CA PRO A 28 -9.56 0.05 -17.16
C PRO A 28 -8.05 -0.09 -17.38
N ALA A 29 -7.26 0.48 -16.47
CA ALA A 29 -5.82 0.37 -16.53
C ALA A 29 -5.45 -1.11 -16.67
N SER A 30 -4.62 -1.44 -17.66
CA SER A 30 -4.13 -2.81 -17.79
C SER A 30 -3.41 -3.17 -16.49
N PRO A 31 -3.63 -4.37 -15.94
CA PRO A 31 -2.93 -4.79 -14.73
C PRO A 31 -1.43 -4.64 -14.99
N GLN A 32 -0.77 -3.83 -14.20
CA GLN A 32 0.68 -3.64 -14.24
C GLN A 32 1.33 -5.01 -14.01
N PRO A 33 2.42 -5.35 -14.71
CA PRO A 33 3.11 -6.59 -14.43
C PRO A 33 3.61 -6.55 -12.99
N ILE A 34 3.11 -7.47 -12.17
CA ILE A 34 3.59 -7.67 -10.80
C ILE A 34 5.06 -8.02 -10.92
N VAL A 35 5.95 -7.13 -10.48
CA VAL A 35 7.37 -7.44 -10.33
C VAL A 35 7.51 -8.34 -9.11
N VAL A 36 7.17 -9.61 -9.28
CA VAL A 36 7.39 -10.62 -8.24
C VAL A 36 8.89 -10.88 -8.18
N HIS A 37 9.58 -10.24 -7.26
CA HIS A 37 10.92 -10.63 -6.90
C HIS A 37 10.86 -12.01 -6.23
N ALA A 38 10.95 -13.05 -7.06
CA ALA A 38 10.79 -14.45 -6.65
C ALA A 38 12.03 -14.96 -5.92
N LYS A 39 12.36 -14.39 -4.76
CA LYS A 39 13.41 -14.89 -3.87
C LYS A 39 12.77 -15.42 -2.58
N GLY A 40 12.87 -16.71 -2.36
CA GLY A 40 12.43 -17.41 -1.15
C GLY A 40 11.51 -18.61 -1.43
N PRO A 41 11.41 -19.54 -0.48
CA PRO A 41 10.52 -20.69 -0.58
C PRO A 41 9.06 -20.26 -0.55
N PHE A 42 8.20 -20.99 -1.27
CA PHE A 42 6.76 -20.81 -1.17
C PHE A 42 6.25 -21.26 0.19
N LEU A 43 5.29 -20.52 0.75
CA LEU A 43 4.55 -20.97 1.91
C LEU A 43 3.57 -22.09 1.50
N ASP A 44 3.49 -23.12 2.34
CA ASP A 44 2.41 -24.10 2.27
C ASP A 44 1.12 -23.53 2.92
N ASP A 45 0.01 -24.25 2.81
CA ASP A 45 -1.30 -23.83 3.34
C ASP A 45 -1.27 -23.58 4.85
N ARG A 46 -0.46 -24.35 5.59
CA ARG A 46 -0.29 -24.20 7.04
C ARG A 46 0.39 -22.86 7.36
N LEU A 47 1.47 -22.55 6.66
CA LEU A 47 2.21 -21.30 6.88
C LEU A 47 1.39 -20.08 6.41
N ARG A 48 0.62 -20.20 5.35
CA ARG A 48 -0.37 -19.17 4.96
C ARG A 48 -1.43 -18.98 6.05
N GLY A 49 -1.90 -20.05 6.66
CA GLY A 49 -2.80 -19.97 7.81
C GLY A 49 -2.20 -19.22 8.99
N VAL A 50 -0.91 -19.46 9.31
CA VAL A 50 -0.19 -18.70 10.33
C VAL A 50 -0.08 -17.22 9.93
N LEU A 51 0.31 -16.91 8.69
CA LEU A 51 0.40 -15.55 8.20
C LEU A 51 -0.94 -14.80 8.31
N LEU A 52 -2.04 -15.44 7.89
CA LEU A 52 -3.37 -14.85 8.02
C LEU A 52 -3.77 -14.66 9.49
N ALA A 53 -3.41 -15.57 10.38
CA ALA A 53 -3.66 -15.42 11.81
C ALA A 53 -2.88 -14.23 12.40
N GLU A 54 -1.64 -14.00 11.95
CA GLU A 54 -0.84 -12.84 12.36
C GLU A 54 -1.40 -11.49 11.87
N LEU A 55 -2.15 -11.50 10.77
CA LEU A 55 -2.82 -10.33 10.19
C LEU A 55 -4.22 -10.08 10.79
N GLN A 56 -4.72 -10.95 11.68
CA GLN A 56 -6.05 -10.73 12.27
C GLN A 56 -6.08 -9.44 13.10
N PRO A 57 -7.06 -8.55 12.84
CA PRO A 57 -7.18 -7.31 13.58
C PRO A 57 -7.52 -7.53 15.05
N ILE A 58 -6.95 -6.69 15.91
CA ILE A 58 -7.36 -6.56 17.31
C ILE A 58 -8.09 -5.25 17.53
N ALA A 59 -9.08 -5.25 18.43
CA ALA A 59 -9.74 -4.00 18.81
C ALA A 59 -8.77 -3.13 19.62
N LEU A 60 -8.74 -1.84 19.31
CA LEU A 60 -8.06 -0.80 20.09
C LEU A 60 -9.13 0.06 20.76
N THR A 61 -9.08 0.18 22.09
CA THR A 61 -10.12 0.90 22.87
C THR A 61 -10.13 2.40 22.60
N ASN A 62 -9.04 2.93 22.07
CA ASN A 62 -8.84 4.34 21.79
C ASN A 62 -8.76 4.68 20.29
N CYS A 63 -9.22 3.81 19.40
CA CYS A 63 -9.19 4.05 17.95
C CYS A 63 -10.60 4.24 17.40
N GLU A 64 -10.83 5.36 16.75
CA GLU A 64 -12.03 5.64 15.95
C GLU A 64 -11.70 5.45 14.48
N LEU A 65 -12.08 4.29 13.93
CA LEU A 65 -11.80 3.95 12.54
C LEU A 65 -12.60 4.82 11.59
N LYS A 66 -11.92 5.37 10.58
CA LYS A 66 -12.52 6.17 9.49
C LYS A 66 -11.79 5.88 8.19
N ARG A 67 -12.53 5.78 7.08
CA ARG A 67 -11.94 5.70 5.74
C ARG A 67 -11.54 7.09 5.25
N PHE A 68 -10.35 7.20 4.70
CA PHE A 68 -9.78 8.37 4.04
C PHE A 68 -9.52 8.06 2.56
N GLY A 69 -9.71 9.04 1.69
CA GLY A 69 -9.60 8.88 0.24
C GLY A 69 -10.92 8.49 -0.38
N GLU A 70 -10.89 7.56 -1.31
CA GLU A 70 -12.05 7.11 -2.05
C GLU A 70 -13.00 6.25 -1.21
N ALA A 71 -14.27 6.23 -1.62
CA ALA A 71 -15.27 5.38 -0.97
C ALA A 71 -15.01 3.88 -1.19
N ASN A 72 -14.33 3.55 -2.28
CA ASN A 72 -13.98 2.19 -2.71
C ASN A 72 -12.45 2.09 -2.87
N ASP A 73 -11.98 1.61 -4.03
CA ASP A 73 -10.56 1.50 -4.35
C ASP A 73 -9.82 2.83 -4.22
N GLY A 74 -8.60 2.82 -3.65
CA GLY A 74 -7.84 4.03 -3.35
C GLY A 74 -8.23 4.74 -2.04
N GLY A 75 -9.18 4.18 -1.28
CA GLY A 75 -9.49 4.63 0.07
C GLY A 75 -8.92 3.68 1.12
N TYR A 76 -8.36 4.22 2.20
CA TYR A 76 -7.74 3.44 3.28
C TYR A 76 -8.25 3.86 4.66
N VAL A 77 -8.37 2.89 5.54
CA VAL A 77 -8.86 3.10 6.91
C VAL A 77 -7.71 3.58 7.81
N LEU A 78 -8.00 4.57 8.66
CA LEU A 78 -7.11 5.06 9.73
C LEU A 78 -7.89 5.20 11.05
N CYS A 79 -7.16 5.25 12.18
CA CYS A 79 -7.70 5.72 13.46
C CYS A 79 -7.71 7.26 13.45
N ALA A 80 -8.82 7.87 13.08
CA ALA A 80 -8.92 9.32 12.83
C ALA A 80 -8.52 10.18 14.05
N ASN A 81 -8.89 9.74 15.23
CA ASN A 81 -8.59 10.44 16.49
C ASN A 81 -7.13 10.26 16.99
N LEU A 82 -6.35 9.38 16.38
CA LEU A 82 -4.94 9.17 16.72
C LEU A 82 -3.96 9.85 15.74
N LEU A 83 -4.43 10.80 14.95
CA LEU A 83 -3.62 11.52 13.96
C LEU A 83 -3.07 12.86 14.47
N GLY A 84 -3.36 13.24 15.73
CA GLY A 84 -3.03 14.57 16.26
C GLY A 84 -1.54 14.87 16.43
N SER A 85 -0.67 13.83 16.48
CA SER A 85 0.79 13.96 16.55
C SER A 85 1.46 14.02 15.17
N VAL A 86 0.74 13.67 14.11
CA VAL A 86 1.30 13.54 12.76
C VAL A 86 1.73 14.90 12.20
N GLN A 87 2.95 14.96 11.66
CA GLN A 87 3.58 16.18 11.15
C GLN A 87 3.85 16.14 9.64
N ALA A 88 3.88 14.96 9.04
CA ALA A 88 3.99 14.76 7.60
C ALA A 88 3.31 13.45 7.16
N GLY A 89 2.87 13.39 5.92
CA GLY A 89 2.29 12.20 5.30
C GLY A 89 3.13 11.71 4.13
N TYR A 90 3.07 10.41 3.88
CA TYR A 90 3.72 9.75 2.75
C TYR A 90 2.72 8.83 2.06
N SER A 91 2.56 8.99 0.74
CA SER A 91 1.67 8.18 -0.09
C SER A 91 2.46 7.58 -1.25
N TYR A 92 2.66 6.28 -1.22
CA TYR A 92 3.44 5.53 -2.22
C TYR A 92 2.51 4.73 -3.12
N GLY A 93 2.78 4.76 -4.45
CA GLY A 93 1.98 4.07 -5.44
C GLY A 93 0.63 4.76 -5.67
N ILE A 94 0.65 5.95 -6.28
CA ILE A 94 -0.53 6.81 -6.39
C ILE A 94 -1.20 6.76 -7.77
N SER A 95 -0.54 6.20 -8.78
CA SER A 95 -1.08 6.01 -10.14
C SER A 95 -1.75 7.26 -10.73
N GLY A 96 -1.13 8.44 -10.57
CA GLY A 96 -1.60 9.73 -11.10
C GLY A 96 -2.79 10.33 -10.34
N TYR A 97 -3.27 9.68 -9.27
CA TYR A 97 -4.36 10.16 -8.43
C TYR A 97 -4.17 9.72 -6.97
N ASP A 98 -4.39 10.64 -6.03
CA ASP A 98 -4.23 10.35 -4.60
C ASP A 98 -5.29 11.07 -3.75
N GLY A 99 -6.49 10.52 -3.72
CA GLY A 99 -7.59 11.01 -2.86
C GLY A 99 -7.25 10.88 -1.38
N TRP A 100 -6.53 9.81 -0.98
CA TRP A 100 -6.12 9.59 0.41
C TRP A 100 -5.14 10.66 0.88
N GLY A 101 -4.03 10.87 0.17
CA GLY A 101 -3.03 11.88 0.54
C GLY A 101 -3.58 13.28 0.51
N CYS A 102 -4.45 13.59 -0.46
CA CYS A 102 -5.12 14.88 -0.53
C CYS A 102 -6.05 15.12 0.68
N GLN A 103 -6.86 14.14 1.08
CA GLN A 103 -7.73 14.27 2.24
C GLN A 103 -6.94 14.40 3.54
N VAL A 104 -5.92 13.56 3.74
CA VAL A 104 -5.01 13.63 4.89
C VAL A 104 -4.37 15.01 4.99
N SER A 105 -3.82 15.53 3.88
CA SER A 105 -3.22 16.86 3.84
C SER A 105 -4.20 17.96 4.22
N ARG A 106 -5.43 17.92 3.71
CA ARG A 106 -6.46 18.93 4.00
C ARG A 106 -6.95 18.87 5.43
N GLU A 107 -7.23 17.69 5.96
CA GLU A 107 -7.80 17.54 7.31
C GLU A 107 -6.78 17.85 8.40
N LEU A 108 -5.53 17.34 8.24
CA LEU A 108 -4.48 17.51 9.24
C LEU A 108 -3.68 18.81 9.07
N LYS A 109 -3.82 19.50 7.94
CA LYS A 109 -3.03 20.69 7.58
C LYS A 109 -1.52 20.41 7.54
N ILE A 110 -1.17 19.23 7.10
CA ILE A 110 0.22 18.79 6.94
C ILE A 110 0.58 18.66 5.46
N LYS A 111 1.88 18.59 5.20
CA LYS A 111 2.42 18.24 3.90
C LYS A 111 2.33 16.73 3.69
N VAL A 112 1.90 16.30 2.48
CA VAL A 112 1.94 14.89 2.06
C VAL A 112 2.87 14.76 0.86
N HIS A 113 3.88 13.90 0.98
CA HIS A 113 4.79 13.51 -0.08
C HIS A 113 4.17 12.33 -0.85
N GLN A 114 4.03 12.48 -2.16
CA GLN A 114 3.41 11.51 -3.07
C GLN A 114 4.47 10.94 -4.00
N TYR A 115 4.51 9.62 -4.12
CA TYR A 115 5.55 8.89 -4.85
C TYR A 115 4.96 7.94 -5.88
N ASP A 116 5.41 8.08 -7.13
CA ASP A 116 5.20 7.12 -8.20
C ASP A 116 6.31 7.27 -9.25
N CYS A 117 6.75 6.19 -9.87
CA CYS A 117 7.71 6.24 -10.96
C CYS A 117 7.20 5.56 -12.24
N PHE A 118 5.97 5.07 -12.24
CA PHE A 118 5.31 4.49 -13.40
C PHE A 118 4.28 5.45 -14.00
N GLU A 119 3.48 6.11 -13.17
CA GLU A 119 2.57 7.17 -13.59
C GLU A 119 3.12 8.51 -13.08
N LEU A 120 3.47 9.40 -14.01
CA LEU A 120 4.15 10.65 -13.72
C LEU A 120 3.24 11.88 -13.73
N ASP A 121 1.94 11.68 -13.90
CA ASP A 121 0.96 12.76 -13.78
C ASP A 121 0.85 13.18 -12.31
N GLU A 122 1.19 14.45 -12.02
CA GLU A 122 1.11 15.00 -10.68
C GLU A 122 -0.36 15.14 -10.24
N PRO A 123 -0.77 14.53 -9.12
CA PRO A 123 -2.14 14.65 -8.63
C PRO A 123 -2.49 16.05 -8.19
N VAL A 124 -3.69 16.53 -8.57
CA VAL A 124 -4.21 17.83 -8.13
C VAL A 124 -4.89 17.66 -6.77
N CYS A 125 -4.48 18.46 -5.78
CA CYS A 125 -5.08 18.48 -4.44
C CYS A 125 -5.56 19.89 -4.05
N PRO A 126 -6.78 20.29 -4.41
CA PRO A 126 -7.30 21.60 -4.03
C PRO A 126 -7.43 21.74 -2.50
N GLY A 127 -6.78 22.76 -1.94
CA GLY A 127 -6.82 23.06 -0.51
C GLY A 127 -5.96 22.19 0.38
N GLY A 128 -5.19 21.26 -0.15
CA GLY A 128 -4.13 20.50 0.51
C GLY A 128 -2.74 21.01 0.12
N THR A 129 -1.72 20.46 0.75
CA THR A 129 -0.30 20.67 0.42
C THR A 129 0.33 19.32 0.11
N THR A 130 0.42 18.98 -1.16
CA THR A 130 1.05 17.76 -1.65
C THR A 130 2.32 18.08 -2.42
N ILE A 131 3.29 17.18 -2.41
CA ILE A 131 4.53 17.26 -3.19
C ILE A 131 4.71 15.93 -3.89
N PHE A 132 4.66 15.95 -5.22
CA PHE A 132 4.90 14.78 -6.04
C PHE A 132 6.40 14.54 -6.26
N HIS A 133 6.81 13.28 -6.22
CA HIS A 133 8.14 12.79 -6.51
C HIS A 133 8.05 11.68 -7.55
N ALA A 134 8.69 11.87 -8.70
CA ALA A 134 8.82 10.88 -9.76
C ALA A 134 9.83 9.78 -9.38
N GLU A 135 9.59 9.13 -8.26
CA GLU A 135 10.42 8.07 -7.66
C GLU A 135 9.53 6.96 -7.12
N CYS A 136 10.01 5.73 -7.16
CA CYS A 136 9.41 4.59 -6.48
C CYS A 136 10.07 4.35 -5.12
N VAL A 137 9.34 3.66 -4.24
CA VAL A 137 9.90 3.13 -2.99
C VAL A 137 10.40 1.72 -3.21
N ALA A 138 11.50 1.36 -2.57
CA ALA A 138 12.10 0.02 -2.59
C ALA A 138 12.88 -0.27 -1.31
N GLY A 139 13.32 -1.52 -1.13
CA GLY A 139 14.22 -1.90 -0.04
C GLY A 139 15.65 -1.39 -0.21
N GLU A 140 16.09 -1.18 -1.45
CA GLU A 140 17.45 -0.69 -1.78
C GLU A 140 17.40 0.36 -2.88
N PRO A 141 18.29 1.37 -2.87
CA PRO A 141 18.39 2.36 -3.94
C PRO A 141 18.81 1.70 -5.26
N SER A 142 18.12 2.02 -6.33
CA SER A 142 18.47 1.52 -7.67
C SER A 142 17.90 2.42 -8.78
N THR A 143 18.36 2.18 -10.01
CA THR A 143 17.76 2.76 -11.22
C THR A 143 17.49 1.62 -12.18
N VAL A 144 16.25 1.49 -12.62
CA VAL A 144 15.81 0.45 -13.55
C VAL A 144 14.95 1.11 -14.63
N ASP A 145 15.32 0.93 -15.90
CA ASP A 145 14.63 1.54 -17.05
C ASP A 145 14.39 3.06 -16.86
N ASP A 146 15.45 3.77 -16.45
CA ASP A 146 15.47 5.21 -16.15
C ASP A 146 14.55 5.65 -14.98
N ARG A 147 13.96 4.72 -14.23
CA ARG A 147 13.17 5.00 -13.03
C ARG A 147 14.04 4.90 -11.79
N LEU A 148 13.88 5.88 -10.91
CA LEU A 148 14.55 5.93 -9.61
C LEU A 148 13.75 5.13 -8.58
N PHE A 149 14.47 4.31 -7.83
CA PHE A 149 13.96 3.58 -6.66
C PHE A 149 14.82 3.96 -5.47
N ASP A 150 14.19 4.27 -4.33
CA ASP A 150 14.93 4.63 -3.12
C ASP A 150 14.21 4.12 -1.87
N THR A 151 14.91 4.10 -0.74
CA THR A 151 14.37 3.60 0.52
C THR A 151 13.52 4.66 1.23
N PRO A 152 12.54 4.24 2.05
CA PRO A 152 11.77 5.17 2.88
C PRO A 152 12.67 6.04 3.75
N GLU A 153 13.75 5.48 4.32
CA GLU A 153 14.70 6.21 5.16
C GLU A 153 15.34 7.39 4.41
N HIS A 154 15.85 7.15 3.21
CA HIS A 154 16.47 8.19 2.39
C HIS A 154 15.46 9.25 1.95
N GLN A 155 14.27 8.84 1.52
CA GLN A 155 13.21 9.75 1.07
C GLN A 155 12.72 10.64 2.22
N ILE A 156 12.49 10.07 3.40
CA ILE A 156 12.11 10.80 4.61
C ILE A 156 13.21 11.79 5.04
N ALA A 157 14.48 11.35 5.04
CA ALA A 157 15.61 12.20 5.39
C ALA A 157 15.77 13.37 4.41
N ARG A 158 15.67 13.12 3.11
CA ARG A 158 15.78 14.11 2.04
C ARG A 158 14.67 15.17 2.09
N ASN A 159 13.48 14.79 2.53
CA ASN A 159 12.34 15.69 2.73
C ASN A 159 12.44 16.51 4.04
N GLY A 160 13.44 16.24 4.89
CA GLY A 160 13.63 16.92 6.17
C GLY A 160 12.72 16.40 7.29
N ASP A 161 12.16 15.19 7.14
CA ASP A 161 11.17 14.62 8.05
C ASP A 161 11.74 13.54 8.98
N ALA A 162 13.07 13.34 9.00
CA ALA A 162 13.76 12.26 9.72
C ALA A 162 13.50 12.17 11.25
N ARG A 163 12.77 13.12 11.84
CA ARG A 163 12.40 13.12 13.27
C ARG A 163 10.95 13.53 13.51
N ARG A 164 10.14 13.52 12.46
CA ARG A 164 8.72 13.86 12.54
C ARG A 164 7.87 12.60 12.75
N GLN A 165 6.70 12.78 13.34
CA GLN A 165 5.70 11.72 13.37
C GLN A 165 4.97 11.66 12.04
N LEU A 166 4.83 10.47 11.49
CA LEU A 166 4.38 10.23 10.12
C LEU A 166 3.10 9.41 10.07
N VAL A 167 2.28 9.67 9.06
CA VAL A 167 1.26 8.74 8.56
C VAL A 167 1.66 8.32 7.15
N VAL A 168 1.58 7.02 6.87
CA VAL A 168 2.07 6.45 5.62
C VAL A 168 0.99 5.59 4.98
N LYS A 169 0.80 5.75 3.66
CA LYS A 169 0.09 4.81 2.78
C LYS A 169 1.09 4.20 1.81
N ILE A 170 1.02 2.89 1.60
CA ILE A 170 1.85 2.20 0.61
C ILE A 170 1.03 1.14 -0.13
N ASP A 171 1.10 1.20 -1.46
CA ASP A 171 0.41 0.32 -2.39
C ASP A 171 1.23 0.32 -3.68
N VAL A 172 2.20 -0.62 -3.76
CA VAL A 172 3.27 -0.60 -4.76
C VAL A 172 3.47 -1.95 -5.44
N GLU A 173 2.36 -2.70 -5.57
CA GLU A 173 2.23 -3.88 -6.43
C GLU A 173 3.28 -4.98 -6.15
N GLY A 174 3.58 -5.22 -4.87
CA GLY A 174 4.45 -6.30 -4.39
C GLY A 174 5.85 -5.86 -3.96
N ALA A 175 6.21 -4.57 -4.11
CA ALA A 175 7.48 -4.04 -3.59
C ALA A 175 7.42 -3.77 -2.06
N GLU A 176 6.24 -3.80 -1.43
CA GLU A 176 6.05 -3.59 0.00
C GLU A 176 6.94 -4.51 0.84
N TRP A 177 7.05 -5.76 0.42
CA TRP A 177 7.72 -6.81 1.19
C TRP A 177 9.20 -6.55 1.37
N ASP A 178 9.92 -6.27 0.28
CA ASP A 178 11.34 -5.95 0.32
C ASP A 178 11.56 -4.59 0.97
N THR A 179 10.70 -3.62 0.68
CA THR A 179 10.73 -2.31 1.32
C THR A 179 10.70 -2.44 2.85
N PHE A 180 9.74 -3.19 3.41
CA PHE A 180 9.64 -3.33 4.86
C PHE A 180 10.74 -4.19 5.47
N LEU A 181 11.21 -5.21 4.77
CA LEU A 181 12.30 -6.06 5.26
C LEU A 181 13.60 -5.26 5.41
N GLU A 182 13.89 -4.37 4.49
CA GLU A 182 15.14 -3.59 4.50
C GLU A 182 15.02 -2.27 5.29
N THR A 183 13.80 -1.72 5.48
CA THR A 183 13.57 -0.49 6.25
C THR A 183 14.07 -0.65 7.70
N PRO A 184 14.93 0.25 8.22
CA PRO A 184 15.39 0.21 9.61
C PRO A 184 14.25 0.38 10.62
N ASP A 185 14.37 -0.26 11.79
CA ASP A 185 13.39 -0.16 12.88
C ASP A 185 13.15 1.30 13.32
N SER A 186 14.18 2.16 13.25
CA SER A 186 14.09 3.59 13.57
C SER A 186 13.11 4.38 12.67
N VAL A 187 12.88 3.92 11.44
CA VAL A 187 11.87 4.52 10.55
C VAL A 187 10.47 4.14 11.02
N PHE A 188 10.25 2.88 11.40
CA PHE A 188 8.96 2.45 11.96
C PHE A 188 8.61 3.17 13.27
N ASP A 189 9.60 3.52 14.08
CA ASP A 189 9.40 4.28 15.32
C ASP A 189 8.86 5.70 15.08
N GLN A 190 8.99 6.24 13.87
CA GLN A 190 8.43 7.52 13.48
C GLN A 190 7.00 7.42 12.92
N ILE A 191 6.57 6.23 12.51
CA ILE A 191 5.27 6.03 11.87
C ILE A 191 4.21 5.80 12.94
N ASP A 192 3.21 6.68 12.98
CA ASP A 192 2.07 6.57 13.88
C ASP A 192 1.03 5.59 13.36
N GLN A 193 0.76 5.66 12.05
CA GLN A 193 -0.14 4.74 11.37
C GLN A 193 0.38 4.44 9.95
N LEU A 194 0.23 3.19 9.54
CA LEU A 194 0.67 2.68 8.24
C LEU A 194 -0.49 1.92 7.59
N ALA A 195 -1.06 2.50 6.53
CA ALA A 195 -2.06 1.87 5.70
C ALA A 195 -1.37 1.21 4.50
N ILE A 196 -1.61 -0.09 4.30
CA ILE A 196 -0.88 -0.88 3.32
C ILE A 196 -1.89 -1.65 2.46
N GLU A 197 -1.67 -1.70 1.15
CA GLU A 197 -2.17 -2.80 0.33
C GLU A 197 -1.02 -3.78 0.08
N PHE A 198 -1.14 -4.97 0.64
CA PHE A 198 -0.19 -6.06 0.44
C PHE A 198 -0.57 -6.90 -0.76
N HIS A 199 0.44 -7.32 -1.54
CA HIS A 199 0.27 -8.15 -2.74
C HIS A 199 0.96 -9.49 -2.57
N GLY A 200 0.16 -10.57 -2.54
CA GLY A 200 0.61 -11.95 -2.39
C GLY A 200 0.65 -12.46 -0.94
N ALA A 201 0.60 -13.81 -0.80
CA ALA A 201 0.53 -14.48 0.49
C ALA A 201 1.34 -15.80 0.52
N ASN A 202 2.23 -16.04 -0.46
CA ASN A 202 2.78 -17.38 -0.72
C ASN A 202 4.32 -17.47 -0.58
N ARG A 203 4.97 -16.51 0.09
CA ARG A 203 6.42 -16.49 0.27
C ARG A 203 6.79 -16.37 1.74
N GLN A 204 7.86 -17.05 2.17
CA GLN A 204 8.36 -16.96 3.54
C GLN A 204 8.69 -15.52 3.94
N ARG A 205 9.30 -14.74 3.04
CA ARG A 205 9.65 -13.33 3.29
C ARG A 205 8.44 -12.46 3.66
N TYR A 206 7.21 -12.84 3.27
CA TYR A 206 5.99 -12.12 3.66
C TYR A 206 5.69 -12.31 5.14
N ALA A 207 5.84 -13.53 5.64
CA ALA A 207 5.74 -13.80 7.07
C ALA A 207 6.83 -13.07 7.87
N ASP A 208 8.04 -13.00 7.33
CA ASP A 208 9.18 -12.31 7.96
C ASP A 208 8.92 -10.78 8.04
N ALA A 209 8.37 -10.19 6.97
CA ALA A 209 8.00 -8.77 6.95
C ALA A 209 6.89 -8.45 7.95
N ILE A 210 5.82 -9.27 8.00
CA ILE A 210 4.75 -9.10 8.99
C ILE A 210 5.28 -9.26 10.41
N ALA A 211 6.13 -10.23 10.68
CA ALA A 211 6.75 -10.42 11.99
C ALA A 211 7.58 -9.17 12.40
N LYS A 212 8.30 -8.57 11.45
CA LYS A 212 9.06 -7.33 11.67
C LYS A 212 8.12 -6.16 12.00
N LEU A 213 7.11 -5.90 11.17
CA LEU A 213 6.12 -4.83 11.39
C LEU A 213 5.38 -4.98 12.73
N LYS A 214 5.02 -6.20 13.11
CA LYS A 214 4.32 -6.47 14.38
C LYS A 214 5.17 -6.23 15.63
N ARG A 215 6.48 -6.01 15.53
CA ARG A 215 7.26 -5.51 16.66
C ARG A 215 6.86 -4.08 17.04
N HIS A 216 6.52 -3.26 16.05
CA HIS A 216 6.22 -1.83 16.19
C HIS A 216 4.73 -1.52 16.22
N PHE A 217 3.90 -2.35 15.57
CA PHE A 217 2.49 -2.04 15.29
C PHE A 217 1.53 -3.12 15.79
N TYR A 218 0.29 -2.70 16.03
CA TYR A 218 -0.89 -3.55 16.10
C TYR A 218 -1.59 -3.56 14.75
N VAL A 219 -2.13 -4.70 14.34
CA VAL A 219 -3.06 -4.80 13.21
C VAL A 219 -4.43 -4.33 13.69
N ALA A 220 -4.97 -3.27 13.11
CA ALA A 220 -6.25 -2.69 13.49
C ALA A 220 -7.34 -2.87 12.44
N ASN A 221 -6.97 -3.09 11.16
CA ASN A 221 -7.89 -3.41 10.07
C ASN A 221 -7.27 -4.46 9.14
N LEU A 222 -8.12 -5.29 8.55
CA LEU A 222 -7.82 -6.17 7.42
C LEU A 222 -9.05 -6.21 6.52
N HIS A 223 -8.85 -5.95 5.23
CA HIS A 223 -9.87 -6.04 4.19
C HIS A 223 -9.26 -6.66 2.93
N PHE A 224 -9.97 -7.58 2.29
CA PHE A 224 -9.50 -8.23 1.07
C PHE A 224 -10.01 -7.49 -0.17
N ASN A 225 -9.08 -7.07 -1.04
CA ASN A 225 -9.42 -6.38 -2.28
C ASN A 225 -10.14 -7.33 -3.25
N ASN A 226 -11.41 -7.06 -3.53
CA ASN A 226 -12.25 -7.94 -4.32
C ASN A 226 -12.00 -7.87 -5.85
N TYR A 227 -11.09 -7.01 -6.32
CA TYR A 227 -10.52 -7.15 -7.67
C TYR A 227 -9.57 -8.35 -7.77
N SER A 228 -9.05 -8.82 -6.66
CA SER A 228 -7.99 -9.84 -6.57
C SER A 228 -8.45 -11.18 -6.02
N CYS A 229 -9.77 -11.42 -5.88
CA CYS A 229 -10.29 -12.71 -5.41
C CYS A 229 -9.71 -13.86 -6.23
N THR A 230 -9.14 -14.86 -5.57
CA THR A 230 -8.44 -15.95 -6.25
C THR A 230 -8.54 -17.26 -5.47
N ALA A 231 -8.47 -18.36 -6.20
CA ALA A 231 -8.32 -19.71 -5.63
C ALA A 231 -6.83 -20.11 -5.61
N GLY A 232 -6.48 -21.07 -4.77
CA GLY A 232 -5.12 -21.62 -4.67
C GLY A 232 -4.20 -20.87 -3.71
N LEU A 233 -4.72 -19.88 -2.99
CA LEU A 233 -4.02 -19.17 -1.91
C LEU A 233 -4.66 -19.41 -0.54
N GLU A 234 -5.52 -20.40 -0.41
CA GLU A 234 -6.22 -20.67 0.86
C GLU A 234 -5.25 -20.68 2.05
N PRO A 235 -5.62 -20.07 3.19
CA PRO A 235 -6.91 -19.47 3.51
C PRO A 235 -7.07 -17.99 3.11
N PHE A 236 -6.21 -17.43 2.26
CA PHE A 236 -6.40 -16.08 1.72
C PHE A 236 -7.43 -16.12 0.58
N PRO A 237 -8.53 -15.35 0.64
CA PRO A 237 -9.52 -15.32 -0.43
C PRO A 237 -9.11 -14.44 -1.61
N ALA A 238 -8.07 -13.62 -1.43
CA ALA A 238 -7.53 -12.68 -2.43
C ALA A 238 -6.01 -12.60 -2.35
N TRP A 239 -5.36 -12.20 -3.44
CA TRP A 239 -3.91 -11.97 -3.44
C TRP A 239 -3.50 -10.54 -3.09
N ALA A 240 -4.45 -9.58 -3.08
CA ALA A 240 -4.25 -8.22 -2.57
C ALA A 240 -5.19 -7.95 -1.39
N TYR A 241 -4.70 -7.25 -0.37
CA TYR A 241 -5.44 -6.98 0.83
C TYR A 241 -4.94 -5.74 1.58
N GLU A 242 -5.89 -4.93 2.05
CA GLU A 242 -5.65 -3.70 2.79
C GLU A 242 -5.45 -4.00 4.29
N VAL A 243 -4.41 -3.45 4.88
CA VAL A 243 -4.11 -3.58 6.31
C VAL A 243 -3.86 -2.21 6.93
N LEU A 244 -4.50 -1.93 8.07
CA LEU A 244 -4.12 -0.80 8.92
C LEU A 244 -3.23 -1.31 10.05
N LEU A 245 -2.07 -0.73 10.16
CA LEU A 245 -1.12 -0.90 11.25
C LEU A 245 -1.07 0.38 12.10
N VAL A 246 -1.29 0.25 13.42
CA VAL A 246 -1.26 1.36 14.38
C VAL A 246 -0.09 1.17 15.33
N SER A 247 0.74 2.20 15.49
CA SER A 247 1.90 2.16 16.37
C SER A 247 1.51 1.74 17.79
N LYS A 248 2.29 0.81 18.36
CA LYS A 248 2.13 0.36 19.76
C LYS A 248 2.35 1.48 20.78
N ARG A 249 2.96 2.58 20.37
CA ARG A 249 3.09 3.79 21.20
C ARG A 249 1.75 4.50 21.39
N LEU A 250 0.81 4.34 20.46
CA LEU A 250 -0.48 5.04 20.42
C LEU A 250 -1.66 4.14 20.70
N GLY A 251 -1.69 2.96 20.09
CA GLY A 251 -2.82 2.04 20.20
C GLY A 251 -2.91 1.40 21.60
N VAL A 252 -4.12 1.33 22.15
CA VAL A 252 -4.42 0.65 23.42
C VAL A 252 -5.28 -0.57 23.12
N PRO A 253 -4.73 -1.81 23.19
CA PRO A 253 -5.50 -3.02 22.93
C PRO A 253 -6.68 -3.18 23.89
N ASP A 254 -7.81 -3.67 23.37
CA ASP A 254 -8.95 -4.06 24.19
C ASP A 254 -8.57 -5.31 25.01
N PRO A 255 -8.58 -5.23 26.35
CA PRO A 255 -8.21 -6.35 27.20
C PRO A 255 -9.18 -7.53 27.11
N SER A 256 -10.38 -7.34 26.56
CA SER A 256 -11.34 -8.43 26.36
C SER A 256 -10.93 -9.36 25.20
N GLY A 257 -9.97 -8.96 24.36
CA GLY A 257 -9.58 -9.69 23.14
C GLY A 257 -10.66 -9.72 22.05
N LYS A 258 -11.69 -8.86 22.16
CA LYS A 258 -12.74 -8.76 21.15
C LYS A 258 -12.14 -8.29 19.82
N ARG A 259 -12.62 -8.87 18.72
CA ARG A 259 -12.30 -8.36 17.38
C ARG A 259 -13.08 -7.09 17.06
N PRO A 260 -12.53 -6.13 16.32
CA PRO A 260 -13.26 -4.95 15.92
C PRO A 260 -14.39 -5.32 14.94
N ASP A 261 -15.49 -4.57 14.96
CA ASP A 261 -16.47 -4.58 13.88
C ASP A 261 -15.98 -3.62 12.77
N LEU A 262 -15.61 -4.18 11.65
CA LEU A 262 -15.02 -3.47 10.51
C LEU A 262 -16.03 -3.21 9.39
N SER A 263 -17.26 -3.70 9.51
CA SER A 263 -18.29 -3.62 8.47
C SER A 263 -18.70 -2.19 8.09
N ALA A 264 -18.55 -1.25 9.02
CA ALA A 264 -18.90 0.16 8.80
C ALA A 264 -17.80 0.97 8.07
N VAL A 265 -16.55 0.46 8.02
CA VAL A 265 -15.39 1.20 7.48
C VAL A 265 -14.77 0.53 6.26
N ASN A 266 -14.93 -0.79 6.12
CA ASN A 266 -14.53 -1.52 4.93
C ASN A 266 -15.62 -1.42 3.87
N ALA A 267 -15.21 -1.22 2.63
CA ALA A 267 -16.07 -1.19 1.47
C ALA A 267 -15.39 -1.96 0.34
N PRO A 268 -16.15 -2.70 -0.49
CA PRO A 268 -15.56 -3.43 -1.60
C PRO A 268 -14.80 -2.48 -2.53
N ASN A 269 -13.56 -2.84 -2.90
CA ASN A 269 -12.77 -2.05 -3.87
C ASN A 269 -13.52 -1.95 -5.20
N ASN A 270 -14.10 -3.06 -5.67
CA ASN A 270 -15.01 -3.08 -6.79
C ASN A 270 -16.47 -3.05 -6.30
N PRO A 271 -17.19 -1.90 -6.36
CA PRO A 271 -18.57 -1.81 -5.89
C PRO A 271 -19.58 -2.59 -6.75
N LYS A 272 -19.15 -3.18 -7.86
CA LYS A 272 -19.99 -3.99 -8.76
C LYS A 272 -19.90 -5.49 -8.47
N ALA A 273 -19.06 -5.89 -7.53
CA ALA A 273 -18.87 -7.28 -7.14
C ALA A 273 -18.93 -7.42 -5.61
N PRO A 274 -19.36 -8.58 -5.07
CA PRO A 274 -19.28 -8.85 -3.64
C PRO A 274 -17.81 -8.94 -3.19
N ASP A 275 -17.57 -8.77 -1.89
CA ASP A 275 -16.28 -9.06 -1.29
C ASP A 275 -15.89 -10.54 -1.48
N CYS A 276 -14.59 -10.83 -1.40
CA CYS A 276 -14.08 -12.19 -1.47
C CYS A 276 -14.59 -13.04 -0.28
N GLN A 277 -14.95 -14.28 -0.55
CA GLN A 277 -15.46 -15.24 0.45
C GLN A 277 -14.36 -16.23 0.86
#